data_9af5f332bc0928db98ed5952c384cad4
#
_entry.id   9af5f332bc0928db98ed5952c384cad4
#
_cell.length_a   1.000
_cell.length_b   1.000
_cell.length_c   1.000
_cell.angle_alpha   90.00
_cell.angle_beta   90.00
_cell.angle_gamma   90.00
#
_symmetry.space_group_name_H-M   'P 1'
#
loop_
_entity.id
_entity.type
_entity.pdbx_description
1 polymer ?
#
loop_
_entity_poly.entity_id
_entity_poly.type
_entity_poly.pdbx_seq_one_letter_code
_entity_poly.pdbx_strand_id
1 'polypeptide(L)'
;MTSNIEELSLEGFQIVKAEMFMHLPRKIDPTCTIWPTKIAFSRMTLQALNNCEFVRLEVNPTTKCLLVAPTHSRDKDSIRWIKGQKELCVRNMESRQFGEELYKAWGLDPQYNYRAVGRLVSVQNKIMMLFDFSNAEMWRAKKAGT
;
A
#
# COMPACT_ATOMS: atom_id res chain seq x y z
N MET A 1 25.70 34.35 6.16
CA MET A 1 24.50 34.88 6.75
C MET A 1 24.04 34.02 7.92
N THR A 2 23.84 34.64 9.01
CA THR A 2 23.42 33.90 10.21
C THR A 2 21.91 33.80 10.25
N SER A 3 21.44 32.59 10.47
CA SER A 3 20.03 32.40 10.73
C SER A 3 19.73 32.76 12.17
N ASN A 4 18.55 33.33 12.43
CA ASN A 4 18.07 33.66 13.75
C ASN A 4 17.32 32.48 14.37
N ILE A 5 17.85 31.25 14.15
CA ILE A 5 17.23 30.06 14.70
C ILE A 5 17.58 29.94 16.16
N GLU A 6 16.54 29.95 17.00
CA GLU A 6 16.67 29.80 18.43
C GLU A 6 17.08 28.40 18.82
N GLU A 7 17.97 28.26 19.77
CA GLU A 7 18.29 26.98 20.37
C GLU A 7 17.26 26.67 21.46
N LEU A 8 16.55 25.56 21.33
CA LEU A 8 15.47 25.18 22.22
C LEU A 8 15.91 24.09 23.19
N SER A 9 15.60 24.28 24.49
CA SER A 9 15.77 23.23 25.48
C SER A 9 14.57 22.29 25.43
N LEU A 10 14.84 20.98 25.52
CA LEU A 10 13.77 19.98 25.55
C LEU A 10 13.16 19.79 26.96
N GLU A 11 13.62 20.56 27.94
CA GLU A 11 13.08 20.46 29.31
C GLU A 11 11.57 20.69 29.31
N GLY A 12 10.83 19.78 29.93
CA GLY A 12 9.38 19.88 30.03
C GLY A 12 8.63 19.23 28.85
N PHE A 13 9.34 18.91 27.77
CA PHE A 13 8.71 18.21 26.67
C PHE A 13 8.64 16.72 26.94
N GLN A 14 7.52 16.10 26.52
CA GLN A 14 7.31 14.66 26.67
C GLN A 14 7.11 14.04 25.29
N ILE A 15 7.67 12.85 25.10
CA ILE A 15 7.53 12.12 23.85
C ILE A 15 6.11 11.56 23.76
N VAL A 16 5.44 11.84 22.65
CA VAL A 16 4.16 11.21 22.34
C VAL A 16 4.47 9.82 21.75
N LYS A 17 3.94 8.79 22.37
CA LYS A 17 4.22 7.42 21.93
C LYS A 17 3.50 7.11 20.63
N ALA A 18 4.25 6.55 19.68
CA ALA A 18 3.71 6.22 18.36
C ALA A 18 2.54 5.24 18.44
N GLU A 19 2.51 4.38 19.46
CA GLU A 19 1.43 3.41 19.64
C GLU A 19 0.06 4.07 19.88
N MET A 20 0.03 5.34 20.25
CA MET A 20 -1.22 6.08 20.35
C MET A 20 -1.87 6.31 18.98
N PHE A 21 -1.09 6.20 17.92
CA PHE A 21 -1.52 6.40 16.55
C PHE A 21 -1.49 5.11 15.75
N MET A 22 -1.88 4.00 16.38
CA MET A 22 -1.80 2.68 15.76
C MET A 22 -2.62 2.55 14.48
N HIS A 23 -3.62 3.41 14.30
CA HIS A 23 -4.43 3.40 13.09
C HIS A 23 -3.76 4.10 11.90
N LEU A 24 -2.63 4.78 12.13
CA LEU A 24 -1.90 5.46 11.06
C LEU A 24 -0.72 4.59 10.61
N PRO A 25 -0.52 4.43 9.28
CA PRO A 25 0.63 3.67 8.80
C PRO A 25 1.93 4.37 9.18
N ARG A 26 2.92 3.58 9.59
CA ARG A 26 4.26 4.10 9.80
C ARG A 26 5.04 4.01 8.49
N LYS A 27 6.13 4.80 8.40
CA LYS A 27 6.99 4.79 7.21
C LYS A 27 7.53 3.41 6.85
N ILE A 28 7.71 2.57 7.87
CA ILE A 28 8.24 1.21 7.71
C ILE A 28 7.18 0.16 7.45
N ASP A 29 5.91 0.54 7.45
CA ASP A 29 4.82 -0.42 7.22
C ASP A 29 4.63 -0.65 5.74
N PRO A 30 4.38 -1.90 5.33
CA PRO A 30 3.93 -2.16 3.96
C PRO A 30 2.51 -1.61 3.80
N THR A 31 2.28 -0.88 2.71
CA THR A 31 0.96 -0.29 2.44
C THR A 31 0.55 -0.55 1.00
N CYS A 32 -0.76 -0.60 0.81
CA CYS A 32 -1.38 -0.65 -0.51
C CYS A 32 -2.40 0.47 -0.58
N THR A 33 -2.31 1.29 -1.62
CA THR A 33 -3.24 2.37 -1.88
C THR A 33 -4.01 2.06 -3.16
N ILE A 34 -5.33 2.25 -3.11
CA ILE A 34 -6.17 2.07 -4.29
C ILE A 34 -6.90 3.37 -4.61
N TRP A 35 -6.92 3.66 -5.91
CA TRP A 35 -7.67 4.76 -6.51
C TRP A 35 -8.65 4.15 -7.50
N PRO A 36 -9.65 4.88 -7.94
CA PRO A 36 -10.58 4.34 -8.94
C PRO A 36 -9.92 3.84 -10.23
N THR A 37 -8.71 4.31 -10.54
CA THR A 37 -8.04 4.00 -11.81
C THR A 37 -6.68 3.35 -11.67
N LYS A 38 -6.21 3.10 -10.44
CA LYS A 38 -4.86 2.54 -10.25
C LYS A 38 -4.71 1.92 -8.87
N ILE A 39 -3.63 1.17 -8.71
CA ILE A 39 -3.22 0.59 -7.43
C ILE A 39 -1.72 0.78 -7.27
N ALA A 40 -1.27 1.03 -6.06
CA ALA A 40 0.15 1.19 -5.76
C ALA A 40 0.48 0.53 -4.44
N PHE A 41 1.71 0.00 -4.37
CA PHE A 41 2.24 -0.62 -3.16
C PHE A 41 3.48 0.13 -2.71
N SER A 42 3.67 0.26 -1.41
CA SER A 42 4.86 0.89 -0.86
C SER A 42 6.10 0.03 -1.11
N ARG A 43 7.26 0.68 -1.06
CA ARG A 43 8.55 -0.01 -1.19
C ARG A 43 8.74 -1.07 -0.10
N MET A 44 8.20 -0.82 1.09
CA MET A 44 8.28 -1.78 2.19
C MET A 44 7.55 -3.09 1.87
N THR A 45 6.48 -3.02 1.05
CA THR A 45 5.81 -4.22 0.57
C THR A 45 6.75 -5.07 -0.28
N LEU A 46 7.47 -4.42 -1.20
CA LEU A 46 8.44 -5.12 -2.05
C LEU A 46 9.55 -5.75 -1.23
N GLN A 47 10.10 -5.00 -0.27
CA GLN A 47 11.18 -5.50 0.58
C GLN A 47 10.72 -6.67 1.44
N ALA A 48 9.52 -6.58 1.99
CA ALA A 48 8.97 -7.67 2.81
C ALA A 48 8.75 -8.96 2.02
N LEU A 49 8.55 -8.85 0.70
CA LEU A 49 8.43 -9.99 -0.21
C LEU A 49 9.74 -10.31 -0.93
N ASN A 50 10.87 -9.95 -0.31
CA ASN A 50 12.23 -10.26 -0.79
C ASN A 50 12.51 -9.74 -2.20
N ASN A 51 11.98 -8.57 -2.52
CA ASN A 51 12.19 -7.90 -3.81
C ASN A 51 11.80 -8.77 -5.00
N CYS A 52 10.74 -9.57 -4.86
CA CYS A 52 10.28 -10.45 -5.93
C CYS A 52 9.91 -9.64 -7.18
N GLU A 53 10.22 -10.19 -8.33
CA GLU A 53 9.99 -9.50 -9.60
C GLU A 53 8.55 -9.61 -10.06
N PHE A 54 7.92 -10.75 -9.83
CA PHE A 54 6.56 -11.03 -10.29
C PHE A 54 5.63 -11.33 -9.13
N VAL A 55 4.43 -10.80 -9.20
CA VAL A 55 3.38 -11.08 -8.21
C VAL A 55 2.09 -11.45 -8.93
N ARG A 56 1.26 -12.19 -8.23
CA ARG A 56 -0.14 -12.41 -8.61
C ARG A 56 -1.00 -11.72 -7.55
N LEU A 57 -2.01 -10.99 -7.98
CA LEU A 57 -2.96 -10.35 -7.09
C LEU A 57 -4.21 -11.20 -7.00
N GLU A 58 -4.71 -11.39 -5.78
CA GLU A 58 -5.97 -12.10 -5.54
C GLU A 58 -6.85 -11.23 -4.67
N VAL A 59 -8.12 -11.16 -5.03
CA VAL A 59 -9.09 -10.28 -4.36
C VAL A 59 -10.20 -11.14 -3.79
N ASN A 60 -10.56 -10.88 -2.52
CA ASN A 60 -11.71 -11.50 -1.90
C ASN A 60 -12.84 -10.48 -1.81
N PRO A 61 -13.91 -10.63 -2.61
CA PRO A 61 -15.00 -9.65 -2.61
C PRO A 61 -15.77 -9.58 -1.30
N THR A 62 -15.82 -10.68 -0.55
CA THR A 62 -16.58 -10.76 0.69
C THR A 62 -15.86 -10.10 1.85
N THR A 63 -14.56 -10.37 2.00
CA THR A 63 -13.77 -9.89 3.15
C THR A 63 -13.09 -8.56 2.88
N LYS A 64 -13.12 -8.06 1.65
CA LYS A 64 -12.40 -6.85 1.21
C LYS A 64 -10.90 -6.97 1.45
N CYS A 65 -10.35 -8.15 1.19
CA CYS A 65 -8.92 -8.42 1.31
C CYS A 65 -8.28 -8.55 -0.04
N LEU A 66 -7.08 -7.99 -0.16
CA LEU A 66 -6.22 -8.13 -1.33
C LEU A 66 -4.98 -8.93 -0.90
N LEU A 67 -4.67 -9.97 -1.66
CA LEU A 67 -3.52 -10.81 -1.40
C LEU A 67 -2.48 -10.59 -2.50
N VAL A 68 -1.24 -10.35 -2.10
CA VAL A 68 -0.11 -10.21 -3.03
C VAL A 68 0.76 -11.45 -2.89
N ALA A 69 0.76 -12.28 -3.92
CA ALA A 69 1.46 -13.56 -3.92
C ALA A 69 2.68 -13.47 -4.83
N PRO A 70 3.91 -13.62 -4.29
CA PRO A 70 5.08 -13.77 -5.17
C PRO A 70 4.89 -14.95 -6.11
N THR A 71 5.23 -14.76 -7.37
CA THR A 71 5.08 -15.79 -8.40
C THR A 71 6.24 -15.70 -9.39
N HIS A 72 6.09 -16.23 -10.57
CA HIS A 72 7.12 -16.26 -11.60
C HIS A 72 6.52 -15.92 -12.96
N SER A 73 7.39 -15.65 -13.93
CA SER A 73 6.97 -15.19 -15.26
C SER A 73 6.12 -16.20 -16.03
N ARG A 74 6.17 -17.48 -15.66
CA ARG A 74 5.38 -18.54 -16.32
C ARG A 74 3.92 -18.55 -15.88
N ASP A 75 3.61 -17.93 -14.76
CA ASP A 75 2.23 -17.78 -14.30
C ASP A 75 1.53 -16.82 -15.26
N LYS A 76 0.43 -17.26 -15.89
CA LYS A 76 -0.30 -16.43 -16.85
C LYS A 76 -0.89 -15.16 -16.23
N ASP A 77 -1.10 -15.17 -14.92
CA ASP A 77 -1.65 -14.02 -14.20
C ASP A 77 -0.59 -13.24 -13.45
N SER A 78 0.70 -13.48 -13.76
CA SER A 78 1.78 -12.76 -13.14
C SER A 78 1.87 -11.32 -13.64
N ILE A 79 2.23 -10.44 -12.73
CA ILE A 79 2.45 -9.03 -13.01
C ILE A 79 3.90 -8.72 -12.65
N ARG A 80 4.64 -8.15 -13.59
CA ARG A 80 5.98 -7.63 -13.30
C ARG A 80 5.82 -6.24 -12.71
N TRP A 81 5.94 -6.14 -11.40
CA TRP A 81 5.55 -4.94 -10.66
C TRP A 81 6.69 -4.02 -10.26
N ILE A 82 7.92 -4.38 -10.60
CA ILE A 82 9.10 -3.61 -10.19
C ILE A 82 9.62 -2.72 -11.30
N LYS A 83 10.32 -1.66 -10.91
CA LYS A 83 11.10 -0.81 -11.80
C LYS A 83 12.41 -0.43 -11.11
N GLY A 84 13.39 0.03 -11.90
CA GLY A 84 14.69 0.40 -11.41
C GLY A 84 15.71 -0.73 -11.56
N GLN A 85 16.98 -0.40 -11.44
CA GLN A 85 18.09 -1.35 -11.56
C GLN A 85 18.89 -1.43 -10.28
N LYS A 86 19.32 -0.28 -9.76
CA LYS A 86 20.09 -0.24 -8.50
C LYS A 86 19.18 -0.19 -7.28
N GLU A 87 18.14 0.62 -7.35
CA GLU A 87 17.15 0.71 -6.30
C GLU A 87 15.81 0.27 -6.89
N LEU A 88 15.36 -0.90 -6.46
CA LEU A 88 14.09 -1.43 -6.92
C LEU A 88 12.94 -0.75 -6.17
N CYS A 89 11.91 -0.41 -6.89
CA CYS A 89 10.66 0.06 -6.30
C CYS A 89 9.49 -0.50 -7.09
N VAL A 90 8.31 -0.43 -6.47
CA VAL A 90 7.09 -0.89 -7.13
C VAL A 90 6.63 0.20 -8.09
N ARG A 91 6.27 -0.21 -9.32
CA ARG A 91 5.68 0.72 -10.28
C ARG A 91 4.22 0.96 -9.96
N ASN A 92 3.72 2.15 -10.28
CA ASN A 92 2.29 2.41 -10.21
C ASN A 92 1.60 1.58 -11.30
N MET A 93 0.54 0.87 -10.92
CA MET A 93 -0.17 0.01 -11.84
C MET A 93 -1.52 0.63 -12.16
N GLU A 94 -1.59 1.28 -13.31
CA GLU A 94 -2.81 1.93 -13.78
C GLU A 94 -3.69 0.91 -14.49
N SER A 95 -4.94 0.85 -14.09
CA SER A 95 -5.94 0.03 -14.75
C SER A 95 -7.32 0.54 -14.35
N ARG A 96 -7.98 1.20 -15.30
CA ARG A 96 -9.36 1.64 -15.09
C ARG A 96 -10.29 0.45 -14.87
N GLN A 97 -10.11 -0.62 -15.65
CA GLN A 97 -10.94 -1.80 -15.53
C GLN A 97 -10.83 -2.42 -14.15
N PHE A 98 -9.61 -2.64 -13.67
CA PHE A 98 -9.40 -3.20 -12.33
C PHE A 98 -10.01 -2.31 -11.25
N GLY A 99 -9.77 -0.99 -11.35
CA GLY A 99 -10.31 -0.04 -10.37
C GLY A 99 -11.82 -0.04 -10.32
N GLU A 100 -12.47 0.01 -11.47
CA GLU A 100 -13.93 0.01 -11.55
C GLU A 100 -14.51 -1.29 -10.98
N GLU A 101 -13.94 -2.43 -11.33
CA GLU A 101 -14.42 -3.72 -10.85
C GLU A 101 -14.19 -3.86 -9.35
N LEU A 102 -13.04 -3.43 -8.84
CA LEU A 102 -12.73 -3.52 -7.40
C LEU A 102 -13.65 -2.63 -6.57
N TYR A 103 -13.81 -1.38 -7.00
CA TYR A 103 -14.68 -0.44 -6.28
C TYR A 103 -16.12 -0.93 -6.24
N LYS A 104 -16.59 -1.50 -7.34
CA LYS A 104 -17.93 -2.08 -7.40
C LYS A 104 -18.05 -3.31 -6.51
N ALA A 105 -17.08 -4.22 -6.58
CA ALA A 105 -17.13 -5.46 -5.81
C ALA A 105 -17.09 -5.21 -4.31
N TRP A 106 -16.33 -4.20 -3.87
CA TRP A 106 -16.19 -3.89 -2.45
C TRP A 106 -17.13 -2.78 -1.96
N GLY A 107 -17.96 -2.23 -2.86
CA GLY A 107 -18.87 -1.16 -2.49
C GLY A 107 -18.16 0.11 -2.07
N LEU A 108 -17.02 0.42 -2.69
CA LEU A 108 -16.26 1.61 -2.36
C LEU A 108 -16.79 2.85 -3.08
N ASP A 109 -16.60 4.00 -2.45
CA ASP A 109 -17.04 5.28 -3.01
C ASP A 109 -15.97 5.78 -4.01
N PRO A 110 -16.32 5.96 -5.30
CA PRO A 110 -15.33 6.42 -6.28
C PRO A 110 -14.83 7.84 -6.06
N GLN A 111 -15.41 8.58 -5.13
CA GLN A 111 -14.90 9.90 -4.75
C GLN A 111 -13.77 9.81 -3.73
N TYR A 112 -13.43 8.62 -3.26
CA TYR A 112 -12.41 8.41 -2.24
C TYR A 112 -11.33 7.46 -2.70
N ASN A 113 -10.15 7.67 -2.15
CA ASN A 113 -9.03 6.73 -2.24
C ASN A 113 -8.93 5.98 -0.92
N TYR A 114 -8.33 4.80 -0.95
CA TYR A 114 -8.25 3.93 0.23
C TYR A 114 -6.85 3.38 0.40
N ARG A 115 -6.39 3.27 1.64
CA ARG A 115 -5.08 2.69 1.93
C ARG A 115 -5.16 1.75 3.11
N ALA A 116 -4.53 0.59 2.97
CA ALA A 116 -4.45 -0.41 4.03
C ALA A 116 -3.00 -0.75 4.32
N VAL A 117 -2.73 -1.08 5.57
CA VAL A 117 -1.44 -1.62 6.01
C VAL A 117 -1.47 -3.13 5.82
N GLY A 118 -0.37 -3.67 5.27
CA GLY A 118 -0.27 -5.09 5.00
C GLY A 118 0.35 -5.86 6.16
N ARG A 119 0.11 -7.17 6.15
CA ARG A 119 0.78 -8.10 7.05
C ARG A 119 1.15 -9.36 6.29
N LEU A 120 2.25 -9.97 6.67
CA LEU A 120 2.66 -11.22 6.07
C LEU A 120 1.78 -12.36 6.58
N VAL A 121 1.37 -13.23 5.67
CA VAL A 121 0.60 -14.42 5.98
C VAL A 121 1.24 -15.61 5.28
N SER A 122 0.96 -16.81 5.80
CA SER A 122 1.41 -18.05 5.19
C SER A 122 0.21 -18.77 4.57
N VAL A 123 0.32 -19.09 3.29
CA VAL A 123 -0.71 -19.85 2.57
C VAL A 123 -0.03 -21.04 1.93
N GLN A 124 -0.36 -22.25 2.37
CA GLN A 124 0.25 -23.48 1.86
C GLN A 124 1.79 -23.40 1.88
N ASN A 125 2.34 -22.94 3.00
CA ASN A 125 3.78 -22.75 3.24
C ASN A 125 4.44 -21.69 2.38
N LYS A 126 3.66 -20.84 1.73
CA LYS A 126 4.18 -19.70 0.95
C LYS A 126 3.85 -18.38 1.66
N ILE A 127 4.83 -17.50 1.71
CA ILE A 127 4.66 -16.20 2.35
C ILE A 127 4.06 -15.22 1.35
N MET A 128 3.00 -14.56 1.76
CA MET A 128 2.27 -13.58 0.95
C MET A 128 1.96 -12.36 1.80
N MET A 129 1.60 -11.24 1.14
CA MET A 129 1.20 -10.03 1.84
C MET A 129 -0.31 -9.86 1.74
N LEU A 130 -0.96 -9.69 2.89
CA LEU A 130 -2.42 -9.50 2.96
C LEU A 130 -2.72 -8.06 3.34
N PHE A 131 -3.60 -7.42 2.55
CA PHE A 131 -4.12 -6.09 2.83
C PHE A 131 -5.63 -6.19 3.06
N ASP A 132 -6.06 -5.83 4.27
CA ASP A 132 -7.47 -5.85 4.65
C ASP A 132 -8.02 -4.43 4.55
N PHE A 133 -8.92 -4.21 3.59
CA PHE A 133 -9.50 -2.91 3.34
C PHE A 133 -10.83 -2.68 4.06
N SER A 134 -11.25 -3.59 4.94
CA SER A 134 -12.51 -3.41 5.68
C SER A 134 -12.47 -2.20 6.62
N ASN A 135 -11.28 -1.83 7.11
CA ASN A 135 -11.06 -0.65 7.96
C ASN A 135 -9.96 0.23 7.38
N ALA A 136 -9.92 0.38 6.07
CA ALA A 136 -8.86 1.14 5.42
C ALA A 136 -8.98 2.63 5.72
N GLU A 137 -7.85 3.31 5.74
CA GLU A 137 -7.81 4.76 5.72
C GLU A 137 -8.41 5.25 4.41
N MET A 138 -9.20 6.31 4.46
CA MET A 138 -9.79 6.86 3.24
C MET A 138 -9.68 8.38 3.23
N TRP A 139 -9.51 8.94 2.03
CA TRP A 139 -9.50 10.38 1.83
C TRP A 139 -10.07 10.71 0.48
N ARG A 140 -10.56 11.95 0.37
CA ARG A 140 -11.24 12.37 -0.83
C ARG A 140 -10.28 12.47 -2.00
N ALA A 141 -10.67 11.90 -3.13
CA ALA A 141 -9.89 11.96 -4.36
C ALA A 141 -9.92 13.39 -4.91
N LYS A 142 -8.78 13.82 -5.51
CA LYS A 142 -8.74 15.10 -6.20
C LYS A 142 -9.54 15.02 -7.48
N LYS A 143 -10.33 16.07 -7.75
CA LYS A 143 -11.04 16.13 -9.01
C LYS A 143 -10.05 16.36 -10.15
N ALA A 144 -10.27 15.66 -11.27
CA ALA A 144 -9.47 15.87 -12.46
C ALA A 144 -9.68 17.32 -12.96
N GLY A 145 -8.56 17.95 -13.36
CA GLY A 145 -8.61 19.29 -13.95
C GLY A 145 -8.72 20.44 -12.95
N THR A 146 -8.64 20.18 -11.67
CA THR A 146 -8.62 21.24 -10.65
C THR A 146 -7.25 21.39 -10.03
#